data_b0328ef68691ad0862205944b076638f
#
_entry.id   b0328ef68691ad0862205944b076638f
#
_cell.length_a   1.000
_cell.length_b   1.000
_cell.length_c   1.000
_cell.angle_alpha   90.00
_cell.angle_beta   90.00
_cell.angle_gamma   90.00
#
_symmetry.space_group_name_H-M   'P 1'
#
loop_
_entity.id
_entity.type
_entity.pdbx_description
1 polymer ?
#
loop_
_entity_poly.entity_id
_entity_poly.type
_entity_poly.pdbx_seq_one_letter_code
_entity_poly.pdbx_strand_id
1 'polypeptide(L)'
;MTVPTRPADVGRLARAVTAAGLGGLGLLVAAPASHAVTVPPGVYVVDEAGVLSTSDEQRLTQEIQDLRRDTGQGLYVVYVDEFSTDAQTLAQDVARQRGLGTNDSVLAIAVEDRAYGLDSGGDADLQNQVTRTYVGPELSKIGTDPGSAEWLAAGTAAVQGLDDAADGTLDGTGASGAEYDPAGALPAGTTGDGSTAQGASDGGGALTAVLG
;
A
#
# COMPACT_ATOMS: atom_id res chain seq x y z
N MET A 1 -56.47 67.30 17.23
CA MET A 1 -57.29 67.43 16.05
C MET A 1 -57.04 66.23 15.16
N THR A 2 -57.91 65.37 15.18
CA THR A 2 -58.68 64.65 14.13
C THR A 2 -58.02 63.44 13.56
N VAL A 3 -58.41 62.30 14.06
CA VAL A 3 -58.61 60.99 13.39
C VAL A 3 -59.62 61.23 12.24
N PRO A 4 -59.73 60.50 11.13
CA PRO A 4 -59.98 59.09 11.08
C PRO A 4 -59.48 58.36 9.81
N THR A 5 -59.47 57.10 9.74
CA THR A 5 -60.48 56.13 9.28
C THR A 5 -59.87 55.07 8.34
N ARG A 6 -60.02 53.84 8.64
CA ARG A 6 -60.07 52.64 7.80
C ARG A 6 -61.21 52.75 6.74
N PRO A 7 -61.19 51.96 5.67
CA PRO A 7 -61.59 50.55 5.69
C PRO A 7 -60.78 49.68 4.70
N ALA A 8 -60.66 48.45 4.97
CA ALA A 8 -61.48 47.27 4.67
C ALA A 8 -61.28 46.71 3.26
N ASP A 9 -60.82 45.47 3.33
CA ASP A 9 -61.48 44.34 2.68
C ASP A 9 -61.31 44.18 1.19
N VAL A 10 -60.92 43.03 0.81
CA VAL A 10 -61.61 42.06 -0.02
C VAL A 10 -60.66 40.95 -0.42
N GLY A 11 -60.96 39.80 0.12
CA GLY A 11 -60.52 38.51 -0.21
C GLY A 11 -60.57 38.14 -1.70
N ARG A 12 -59.70 37.30 -2.08
CA ARG A 12 -59.90 36.33 -3.17
C ARG A 12 -59.17 35.05 -2.83
N LEU A 13 -59.96 34.18 -2.30
CA LEU A 13 -60.19 32.80 -2.67
C LEU A 13 -59.30 32.21 -3.76
N ALA A 14 -58.69 31.12 -3.34
CA ALA A 14 -58.61 29.85 -4.03
C ALA A 14 -57.89 29.78 -5.39
N ARG A 15 -56.90 28.97 -5.40
CA ARG A 15 -56.96 27.78 -6.26
C ARG A 15 -55.86 26.82 -5.82
N ALA A 16 -56.29 25.76 -5.15
CA ALA A 16 -55.56 24.55 -5.04
C ALA A 16 -55.29 24.00 -6.44
N VAL A 17 -54.01 23.95 -6.82
CA VAL A 17 -53.59 23.09 -7.93
C VAL A 17 -52.88 21.91 -7.30
N THR A 18 -53.61 20.84 -7.20
CA THR A 18 -53.09 19.51 -6.94
C THR A 18 -52.36 19.10 -8.21
N ALA A 19 -51.04 19.26 -8.24
CA ALA A 19 -50.18 18.61 -9.21
C ALA A 19 -49.63 17.35 -8.53
N ALA A 20 -50.27 16.23 -8.79
CA ALA A 20 -49.70 14.92 -8.60
C ALA A 20 -48.54 14.78 -9.62
N GLY A 21 -47.33 14.95 -9.17
CA GLY A 21 -46.09 14.79 -9.91
C GLY A 21 -45.32 13.63 -9.34
N LEU A 22 -45.37 12.53 -10.06
CA LEU A 22 -44.60 11.28 -10.05
C LEU A 22 -43.29 11.36 -9.26
N GLY A 23 -43.18 10.44 -8.30
CA GLY A 23 -41.97 10.16 -7.53
C GLY A 23 -40.78 9.82 -8.43
N GLY A 24 -39.84 10.73 -8.46
CA GLY A 24 -38.49 10.41 -8.80
C GLY A 24 -37.85 9.76 -7.58
N LEU A 25 -37.73 8.44 -7.54
CA LEU A 25 -36.74 7.80 -6.70
C LEU A 25 -35.37 8.30 -7.18
N GLY A 26 -34.86 9.35 -6.57
CA GLY A 26 -33.47 9.73 -6.67
C GLY A 26 -32.67 8.60 -6.02
N LEU A 27 -32.02 7.76 -6.84
CA LEU A 27 -30.92 6.97 -6.37
C LEU A 27 -29.88 7.97 -5.82
N LEU A 28 -29.81 8.09 -4.53
CA LEU A 28 -28.63 8.60 -3.84
C LEU A 28 -27.53 7.56 -4.12
N VAL A 29 -26.78 7.76 -5.18
CA VAL A 29 -25.47 7.13 -5.34
C VAL A 29 -24.63 7.72 -4.22
N ALA A 30 -24.49 6.98 -3.12
CA ALA A 30 -23.50 7.31 -2.12
C ALA A 30 -22.14 7.25 -2.84
N ALA A 31 -21.52 8.40 -3.09
CA ALA A 31 -20.14 8.44 -3.50
C ALA A 31 -19.32 7.71 -2.41
N PRO A 32 -18.41 6.81 -2.79
CA PRO A 32 -17.52 6.22 -1.80
C PRO A 32 -16.81 7.37 -1.08
N ALA A 33 -16.94 7.39 0.23
CA ALA A 33 -16.20 8.33 1.04
C ALA A 33 -14.73 7.93 0.90
N SER A 34 -13.93 8.78 0.27
CA SER A 34 -12.48 8.63 0.26
C SER A 34 -12.01 8.73 1.71
N HIS A 35 -11.76 7.59 2.33
CA HIS A 35 -11.25 7.55 3.69
C HIS A 35 -9.77 7.95 3.61
N ALA A 36 -9.46 9.13 4.17
CA ALA A 36 -8.08 9.49 4.40
C ALA A 36 -7.55 8.59 5.52
N VAL A 37 -6.58 7.74 5.19
CA VAL A 37 -5.90 6.91 6.17
C VAL A 37 -5.23 7.82 7.20
N THR A 38 -5.49 7.55 8.48
CA THR A 38 -4.89 8.31 9.58
C THR A 38 -4.01 7.39 10.41
N VAL A 39 -2.71 7.71 10.45
CA VAL A 39 -1.75 7.00 11.30
C VAL A 39 -1.60 7.74 12.63
N PRO A 40 -2.09 7.21 13.76
CA PRO A 40 -1.96 7.86 15.06
C PRO A 40 -0.50 7.97 15.53
N PRO A 41 -0.17 8.93 16.42
CA PRO A 41 1.16 9.00 17.02
C PRO A 41 1.53 7.71 17.77
N GLY A 42 2.74 7.19 17.49
CA GLY A 42 3.23 5.95 18.12
C GLY A 42 2.73 4.66 17.49
N VAL A 43 1.89 4.74 16.46
CA VAL A 43 1.46 3.59 15.66
C VAL A 43 2.35 3.52 14.42
N TYR A 44 2.97 2.38 14.18
CA TYR A 44 3.85 2.11 13.04
C TYR A 44 3.18 1.28 11.96
N VAL A 45 2.22 0.45 12.34
CA VAL A 45 1.45 -0.41 11.43
C VAL A 45 -0.02 -0.04 11.52
N VAL A 46 -0.65 0.24 10.39
CA VAL A 46 -2.08 0.46 10.26
C VAL A 46 -2.61 -0.57 9.27
N ASP A 47 -3.48 -1.44 9.75
CA ASP A 47 -4.11 -2.48 8.94
C ASP A 47 -5.61 -2.23 8.85
N GLU A 48 -6.01 -1.35 7.92
CA GLU A 48 -7.44 -1.08 7.66
C GLU A 48 -8.09 -2.22 6.86
N ALA A 49 -7.29 -2.97 6.09
CA ALA A 49 -7.75 -4.12 5.32
C ALA A 49 -7.96 -5.39 6.18
N GLY A 50 -7.45 -5.41 7.42
CA GLY A 50 -7.60 -6.53 8.33
C GLY A 50 -6.89 -7.80 7.87
N VAL A 51 -5.78 -7.66 7.15
CA VAL A 51 -5.04 -8.81 6.57
C VAL A 51 -3.98 -9.37 7.51
N LEU A 52 -3.58 -8.63 8.52
CA LEU A 52 -2.63 -9.10 9.52
C LEU A 52 -3.34 -9.71 10.72
N SER A 53 -2.78 -10.78 11.26
CA SER A 53 -3.16 -11.23 12.60
C SER A 53 -2.58 -10.25 13.64
N THR A 54 -3.20 -10.18 14.82
CA THR A 54 -2.69 -9.34 15.92
C THR A 54 -1.24 -9.67 16.29
N SER A 55 -0.85 -10.94 16.19
CA SER A 55 0.53 -11.38 16.46
C SER A 55 1.50 -10.90 15.39
N ASP A 56 1.09 -10.90 14.12
CA ASP A 56 1.91 -10.44 13.00
C ASP A 56 2.05 -8.92 12.99
N GLU A 57 0.98 -8.19 13.31
CA GLU A 57 1.02 -6.75 13.49
C GLU A 57 2.00 -6.33 14.61
N GLN A 58 1.95 -7.04 15.76
CA GLN A 58 2.89 -6.82 16.85
C GLN A 58 4.33 -7.13 16.46
N ARG A 59 4.53 -8.23 15.71
CA ARG A 59 5.84 -8.63 15.21
C ARG A 59 6.41 -7.57 14.27
N LEU A 60 5.65 -7.14 13.28
CA LEU A 60 6.09 -6.09 12.35
C LEU A 60 6.38 -4.78 13.08
N THR A 61 5.54 -4.41 14.05
CA THR A 61 5.79 -3.25 14.91
C THR A 61 7.12 -3.36 15.65
N GLN A 62 7.45 -4.53 16.18
CA GLN A 62 8.71 -4.78 16.86
C GLN A 62 9.90 -4.65 15.90
N GLU A 63 9.84 -5.25 14.73
CA GLU A 63 10.87 -5.18 13.69
C GLU A 63 11.13 -3.72 13.26
N ILE A 64 10.08 -2.92 13.10
CA ILE A 64 10.19 -1.48 12.79
C ILE A 64 10.85 -0.70 13.94
N GLN A 65 10.53 -1.01 15.19
CA GLN A 65 11.15 -0.35 16.35
C GLN A 65 12.62 -0.72 16.48
N ASP A 66 12.98 -1.95 16.15
CA ASP A 66 14.35 -2.44 16.13
C ASP A 66 15.14 -1.71 15.03
N LEU A 67 14.62 -1.64 13.79
CA LEU A 67 15.18 -0.84 12.70
C LEU A 67 15.48 0.58 13.15
N ARG A 68 14.48 1.25 13.74
CA ARG A 68 14.66 2.64 14.19
C ARG A 68 15.72 2.81 15.27
N ARG A 69 15.82 1.85 16.19
CA ARG A 69 16.83 1.87 17.27
C ARG A 69 18.23 1.67 16.73
N ASP A 70 18.37 0.76 15.79
CA ASP A 70 19.66 0.29 15.32
C ASP A 70 20.25 1.18 14.21
N THR A 71 19.41 1.71 13.33
CA THR A 71 19.83 2.53 12.18
C THR A 71 19.41 4.01 12.25
N GLY A 72 18.44 4.34 13.08
CA GLY A 72 17.80 5.67 13.09
C GLY A 72 16.78 5.87 11.97
N GLN A 73 16.56 4.87 11.12
CA GLN A 73 15.54 4.89 10.06
C GLN A 73 14.17 4.55 10.64
N GLY A 74 13.13 5.26 10.23
CA GLY A 74 11.75 4.97 10.60
C GLY A 74 10.98 4.37 9.45
N LEU A 75 10.07 3.44 9.76
CA LEU A 75 9.11 2.91 8.78
C LEU A 75 7.71 2.98 9.36
N TYR A 76 6.76 3.30 8.51
CA TYR A 76 5.33 3.18 8.76
C TYR A 76 4.74 2.32 7.65
N VAL A 77 3.91 1.35 8.01
CA VAL A 77 3.28 0.44 7.04
C VAL A 77 1.77 0.58 7.13
N VAL A 78 1.13 0.74 5.98
CA VAL A 78 -0.31 0.94 5.86
C VAL A 78 -0.87 -0.08 4.88
N TYR A 79 -1.78 -0.93 5.36
CA TYR A 79 -2.56 -1.84 4.52
C TYR A 79 -3.98 -1.30 4.37
N VAL A 80 -4.44 -1.15 3.14
CA VAL A 80 -5.80 -0.73 2.78
C VAL A 80 -6.40 -1.72 1.79
N ASP A 81 -7.71 -1.74 1.65
CA ASP A 81 -8.36 -2.57 0.62
C ASP A 81 -7.96 -2.09 -0.79
N GLU A 82 -8.23 -0.82 -1.07
CA GLU A 82 -7.96 -0.16 -2.34
C GLU A 82 -7.33 1.22 -2.11
N PHE A 83 -6.57 1.70 -3.09
CA PHE A 83 -6.14 3.09 -3.08
C PHE A 83 -7.23 4.01 -3.63
N SER A 84 -7.54 5.07 -2.90
CA SER A 84 -8.42 6.14 -3.42
C SER A 84 -7.74 7.01 -4.49
N THR A 85 -6.42 6.97 -4.53
CA THR A 85 -5.54 7.62 -5.51
C THR A 85 -4.53 6.57 -6.00
N ASP A 86 -3.26 6.89 -6.05
CA ASP A 86 -2.20 5.93 -6.28
C ASP A 86 -1.40 5.68 -4.99
N ALA A 87 -0.65 4.57 -4.97
CA ALA A 87 0.11 4.13 -3.81
C ALA A 87 1.12 5.18 -3.31
N GLN A 88 1.81 5.83 -4.25
CA GLN A 88 2.82 6.83 -3.93
C GLN A 88 2.18 8.08 -3.30
N THR A 89 1.04 8.51 -3.83
CA THR A 89 0.28 9.63 -3.28
C THR A 89 -0.19 9.34 -1.87
N LEU A 90 -0.72 8.12 -1.59
CA LEU A 90 -1.11 7.74 -0.24
C LEU A 90 0.08 7.77 0.72
N ALA A 91 1.22 7.16 0.33
CA ALA A 91 2.42 7.16 1.16
C ALA A 91 2.89 8.58 1.49
N GLN A 92 2.93 9.48 0.50
CA GLN A 92 3.29 10.88 0.70
C GLN A 92 2.29 11.64 1.56
N ASP A 93 0.98 11.36 1.43
CA ASP A 93 -0.06 11.99 2.25
C ASP A 93 0.10 11.61 3.72
N VAL A 94 0.36 10.34 3.99
CA VAL A 94 0.67 9.85 5.35
C VAL A 94 1.93 10.52 5.88
N ALA A 95 3.01 10.58 5.09
CA ALA A 95 4.25 11.23 5.49
C ALA A 95 4.04 12.71 5.84
N ARG A 96 3.30 13.45 5.00
CA ARG A 96 2.95 14.86 5.27
C ARG A 96 2.08 15.03 6.50
N GLN A 97 1.03 14.21 6.64
CA GLN A 97 0.10 14.25 7.78
C GLN A 97 0.82 14.01 9.10
N ARG A 98 1.80 13.11 9.09
CA ARG A 98 2.61 12.76 10.25
C ARG A 98 3.76 13.73 10.50
N GLY A 99 4.10 14.57 9.53
CA GLY A 99 5.27 15.44 9.61
C GLY A 99 6.59 14.66 9.67
N LEU A 100 6.67 13.57 8.88
CA LEU A 100 7.82 12.68 8.84
C LEU A 100 9.04 13.39 8.24
N GLY A 101 10.22 13.00 8.72
CA GLY A 101 11.51 13.53 8.25
C GLY A 101 12.11 12.72 7.11
N THR A 102 13.32 13.10 6.71
CA THR A 102 14.05 12.43 5.62
C THR A 102 14.52 11.00 5.95
N ASN A 103 14.53 10.64 7.23
CA ASN A 103 14.90 9.31 7.69
C ASN A 103 13.67 8.43 7.97
N ASP A 104 12.48 8.94 7.68
CA ASP A 104 11.25 8.18 7.87
C ASP A 104 10.69 7.77 6.51
N SER A 105 10.25 6.54 6.41
CA SER A 105 9.62 5.96 5.22
C SER A 105 8.18 5.55 5.49
N VAL A 106 7.36 5.55 4.45
CA VAL A 106 5.97 5.05 4.49
C VAL A 106 5.79 4.04 3.37
N LEU A 107 5.46 2.80 3.72
CA LEU A 107 5.02 1.78 2.79
C LEU A 107 3.50 1.72 2.80
N ALA A 108 2.86 1.95 1.66
CA ALA A 108 1.44 1.77 1.44
C ALA A 108 1.19 0.55 0.57
N ILE A 109 0.27 -0.33 0.98
CA ILE A 109 -0.11 -1.55 0.25
C ILE A 109 -1.63 -1.59 0.12
N ALA A 110 -2.17 -1.69 -1.11
CA ALA A 110 -3.55 -2.02 -1.40
C ALA A 110 -3.67 -3.51 -1.66
N VAL A 111 -4.47 -4.19 -0.84
CA VAL A 111 -4.51 -5.65 -0.85
C VAL A 111 -5.31 -6.23 -2.01
N GLU A 112 -6.40 -5.57 -2.42
CA GLU A 112 -7.24 -6.02 -3.54
C GLU A 112 -6.53 -5.83 -4.88
N ASP A 113 -5.91 -4.66 -5.08
CA ASP A 113 -5.18 -4.32 -6.31
C ASP A 113 -3.77 -4.90 -6.33
N ARG A 114 -3.25 -5.38 -5.20
CA ARG A 114 -1.85 -5.78 -5.02
C ARG A 114 -0.87 -4.69 -5.45
N ALA A 115 -1.29 -3.46 -5.28
CA ALA A 115 -0.51 -2.29 -5.58
C ALA A 115 0.22 -1.81 -4.32
N TYR A 116 1.38 -1.17 -4.50
CA TYR A 116 2.17 -0.69 -3.39
C TYR A 116 2.98 0.55 -3.79
N GLY A 117 3.35 1.33 -2.79
CA GLY A 117 4.23 2.48 -2.95
C GLY A 117 5.01 2.74 -1.67
N LEU A 118 6.22 3.23 -1.83
CA LEU A 118 7.10 3.61 -0.74
C LEU A 118 7.48 5.08 -0.88
N ASP A 119 7.29 5.87 0.16
CA ASP A 119 7.89 7.20 0.31
C ASP A 119 9.03 7.12 1.32
N SER A 120 10.22 7.58 0.95
CA SER A 120 11.42 7.57 1.79
C SER A 120 12.02 8.97 1.87
N GLY A 121 11.25 9.93 2.42
CA GLY A 121 11.69 11.30 2.61
C GLY A 121 12.16 12.01 1.33
N GLY A 122 11.71 11.55 0.15
CA GLY A 122 12.08 12.08 -1.16
C GLY A 122 13.32 11.43 -1.82
N ASP A 123 13.91 10.40 -1.21
CA ASP A 123 15.00 9.61 -1.82
C ASP A 123 14.43 8.58 -2.81
N ALA A 124 14.36 8.96 -4.09
CA ALA A 124 13.79 8.11 -5.14
C ALA A 124 14.64 6.87 -5.44
N ASP A 125 15.96 6.93 -5.24
CA ASP A 125 16.82 5.78 -5.47
C ASP A 125 16.61 4.72 -4.39
N LEU A 126 16.54 5.13 -3.13
CA LEU A 126 16.19 4.26 -2.01
C LEU A 126 14.81 3.63 -2.20
N GLN A 127 13.79 4.44 -2.55
CA GLN A 127 12.44 3.94 -2.83
C GLN A 127 12.45 2.84 -3.88
N ASN A 128 13.09 3.10 -5.02
CA ASN A 128 13.17 2.16 -6.13
C ASN A 128 13.92 0.88 -5.76
N GLN A 129 15.03 0.98 -5.03
CA GLN A 129 15.79 -0.19 -4.62
C GLN A 129 15.01 -1.06 -3.64
N VAL A 130 14.44 -0.47 -2.57
CA VAL A 130 13.66 -1.22 -1.58
C VAL A 130 12.43 -1.86 -2.22
N THR A 131 11.68 -1.12 -3.04
CA THR A 131 10.49 -1.66 -3.67
C THR A 131 10.77 -2.78 -4.66
N ARG A 132 11.79 -2.64 -5.51
CA ARG A 132 12.12 -3.65 -6.55
C ARG A 132 12.81 -4.87 -5.99
N THR A 133 13.71 -4.68 -5.03
CA THR A 133 14.57 -5.76 -4.54
C THR A 133 13.93 -6.55 -3.41
N TYR A 134 13.15 -5.88 -2.57
CA TYR A 134 12.61 -6.48 -1.34
C TYR A 134 11.10 -6.65 -1.39
N VAL A 135 10.34 -5.57 -1.51
CA VAL A 135 8.87 -5.61 -1.36
C VAL A 135 8.18 -6.29 -2.54
N GLY A 136 8.52 -5.92 -3.77
CA GLY A 136 7.89 -6.46 -4.99
C GLY A 136 7.98 -7.98 -5.11
N PRO A 137 9.15 -8.61 -4.89
CA PRO A 137 9.28 -10.07 -4.88
C PRO A 137 8.41 -10.76 -3.85
N GLU A 138 8.23 -10.19 -2.64
CA GLU A 138 7.35 -10.77 -1.63
C GLU A 138 5.88 -10.66 -2.03
N LEU A 139 5.45 -9.49 -2.51
CA LEU A 139 4.08 -9.30 -3.00
C LEU A 139 3.75 -10.21 -4.20
N SER A 140 4.74 -10.50 -5.05
CA SER A 140 4.57 -11.41 -6.19
C SER A 140 4.33 -12.87 -5.79
N LYS A 141 4.72 -13.27 -4.57
CA LYS A 141 4.48 -14.62 -4.02
C LYS A 141 3.07 -14.77 -3.45
N ILE A 142 2.37 -13.69 -3.21
CA ILE A 142 1.04 -13.70 -2.60
C ILE A 142 0.05 -14.40 -3.53
N GLY A 143 -0.54 -15.50 -3.07
CA GLY A 143 -1.51 -16.31 -3.80
C GLY A 143 -2.90 -15.66 -3.89
N THR A 144 -3.90 -16.43 -4.33
CA THR A 144 -5.29 -15.98 -4.45
C THR A 144 -6.04 -15.94 -3.12
N ASP A 145 -5.56 -16.65 -2.11
CA ASP A 145 -6.15 -16.72 -0.76
C ASP A 145 -5.00 -16.61 0.26
N PRO A 146 -4.39 -15.43 0.39
CA PRO A 146 -3.23 -15.23 1.22
C PRO A 146 -3.61 -15.22 2.70
N GLY A 147 -2.75 -15.80 3.52
CA GLY A 147 -2.81 -15.65 4.96
C GLY A 147 -2.07 -14.39 5.44
N SER A 148 -2.17 -14.14 6.73
CA SER A 148 -1.49 -13.01 7.37
C SER A 148 0.04 -13.04 7.19
N ALA A 149 0.64 -14.22 7.13
CA ALA A 149 2.09 -14.39 7.00
C ALA A 149 2.66 -13.84 5.68
N GLU A 150 1.90 -13.97 4.58
CA GLU A 150 2.32 -13.45 3.28
C GLU A 150 2.30 -11.92 3.26
N TRP A 151 1.30 -11.30 3.87
CA TRP A 151 1.23 -9.85 4.01
C TRP A 151 2.29 -9.32 4.97
N LEU A 152 2.54 -10.03 6.08
CA LEU A 152 3.63 -9.72 6.99
C LEU A 152 4.98 -9.73 6.25
N ALA A 153 5.22 -10.73 5.39
CA ALA A 153 6.48 -10.84 4.65
C ALA A 153 6.77 -9.61 3.80
N ALA A 154 5.75 -9.00 3.18
CA ALA A 154 5.93 -7.76 2.42
C ALA A 154 6.35 -6.57 3.30
N GLY A 155 5.76 -6.44 4.50
CA GLY A 155 6.17 -5.42 5.48
C GLY A 155 7.58 -5.64 6.02
N THR A 156 7.90 -6.89 6.40
CA THR A 156 9.24 -7.28 6.86
C THR A 156 10.30 -7.07 5.78
N ALA A 157 9.97 -7.31 4.50
CA ALA A 157 10.88 -7.05 3.39
C ALA A 157 11.25 -5.57 3.27
N ALA A 158 10.32 -4.66 3.53
CA ALA A 158 10.64 -3.23 3.58
C ALA A 158 11.56 -2.88 4.75
N VAL A 159 11.34 -3.48 5.93
CA VAL A 159 12.25 -3.33 7.09
C VAL A 159 13.66 -3.75 6.70
N GLN A 160 13.81 -4.95 6.11
CA GLN A 160 15.10 -5.48 5.69
C GLN A 160 15.76 -4.59 4.63
N GLY A 161 15.02 -4.11 3.64
CA GLY A 161 15.57 -3.24 2.60
C GLY A 161 16.07 -1.90 3.15
N LEU A 162 15.41 -1.34 4.16
CA LEU A 162 15.86 -0.11 4.83
C LEU A 162 17.05 -0.36 5.76
N ASP A 163 17.13 -1.52 6.40
CA ASP A 163 18.27 -1.93 7.23
C ASP A 163 19.52 -2.10 6.36
N ASP A 164 19.42 -2.87 5.27
CA ASP A 164 20.49 -3.07 4.31
C ASP A 164 20.95 -1.74 3.67
N ALA A 165 20.01 -0.80 3.46
CA ALA A 165 20.33 0.55 2.99
C ALA A 165 21.17 1.33 4.00
N ALA A 166 20.82 1.26 5.26
CA ALA A 166 21.54 1.93 6.34
C ALA A 166 22.97 1.39 6.50
N ASP A 167 23.13 0.09 6.30
CA ASP A 167 24.43 -0.60 6.33
C ASP A 167 25.25 -0.44 5.04
N GLY A 168 24.67 0.17 3.99
CA GLY A 168 25.32 0.34 2.68
C GLY A 168 25.47 -0.99 1.92
N THR A 169 24.67 -1.98 2.24
CA THR A 169 24.68 -3.32 1.64
C THR A 169 23.59 -3.53 0.58
N LEU A 170 22.84 -2.48 0.23
CA LEU A 170 21.92 -2.50 -0.92
C LEU A 170 22.73 -2.76 -2.19
N ASP A 171 23.02 -4.03 -2.45
CA ASP A 171 23.56 -4.42 -3.74
C ASP A 171 22.37 -4.68 -4.69
N GLY A 172 22.32 -3.95 -5.78
CA GLY A 172 21.29 -4.09 -6.81
C GLY A 172 21.27 -5.46 -7.51
N THR A 173 21.79 -6.50 -6.87
CA THR A 173 21.83 -7.90 -7.33
C THR A 173 20.61 -8.71 -6.89
N GLY A 174 19.67 -8.10 -6.15
CA GLY A 174 18.40 -8.72 -5.78
C GLY A 174 17.51 -8.93 -6.98
N ALA A 175 17.30 -10.19 -7.30
CA ALA A 175 16.29 -10.76 -8.19
C ALA A 175 16.07 -10.05 -9.54
N SER A 176 16.76 -10.53 -10.51
CA SER A 176 16.45 -10.50 -11.94
C SER A 176 14.94 -10.57 -12.24
N GLY A 177 14.38 -9.55 -12.86
CA GLY A 177 13.42 -9.73 -13.92
C GLY A 177 11.98 -9.29 -13.75
N ALA A 178 11.55 -8.67 -12.67
CA ALA A 178 10.25 -8.00 -12.66
C ALA A 178 10.46 -6.53 -13.06
N GLU A 179 10.05 -6.18 -14.25
CA GLU A 179 9.97 -4.78 -14.69
C GLU A 179 8.96 -4.06 -13.81
N TYR A 180 9.43 -3.13 -12.98
CA TYR A 180 8.57 -2.30 -12.14
C TYR A 180 7.71 -1.43 -13.03
N ASP A 181 6.40 -1.65 -13.00
CA ASP A 181 5.42 -0.74 -13.58
C ASP A 181 5.04 0.30 -12.51
N PRO A 182 5.43 1.57 -12.67
CA PRO A 182 5.05 2.63 -11.74
C PRO A 182 3.54 2.88 -11.67
N ALA A 183 2.75 2.28 -12.57
CA ALA A 183 1.29 2.28 -12.52
C ALA A 183 0.71 1.19 -11.60
N GLY A 184 1.56 0.39 -10.93
CA GLY A 184 1.17 -0.44 -9.79
C GLY A 184 0.48 -1.76 -10.10
N ALA A 185 0.57 -2.29 -11.33
CA ALA A 185 0.08 -3.64 -11.62
C ALA A 185 1.22 -4.66 -11.54
N LEU A 186 1.11 -5.64 -10.66
CA LEU A 186 2.02 -6.79 -10.64
C LEU A 186 1.80 -7.64 -11.89
N PRO A 187 2.86 -8.18 -12.55
CA PRO A 187 2.69 -9.09 -13.67
C PRO A 187 1.96 -10.35 -13.19
N ALA A 188 0.93 -10.74 -13.95
CA ALA A 188 0.18 -11.98 -13.71
C ALA A 188 1.16 -13.15 -13.67
N GLY A 189 1.14 -13.91 -12.56
CA GLY A 189 2.03 -15.02 -12.31
C GLY A 189 2.14 -15.97 -13.47
N THR A 190 3.33 -16.14 -14.02
CA THR A 190 3.65 -17.20 -14.96
C THR A 190 3.62 -18.52 -14.20
N THR A 191 2.63 -19.33 -14.47
CA THR A 191 2.59 -20.74 -14.09
C THR A 191 3.82 -21.43 -14.68
N GLY A 192 4.80 -21.74 -13.80
CA GLY A 192 5.98 -22.49 -14.18
C GLY A 192 5.60 -23.91 -14.59
N ASP A 193 5.69 -24.17 -15.89
CA ASP A 193 5.63 -25.49 -16.45
C ASP A 193 6.95 -26.21 -16.13
N GLY A 194 6.85 -27.26 -15.32
CA GLY A 194 7.96 -28.11 -14.95
C GLY A 194 8.40 -28.95 -16.14
N SER A 195 9.52 -28.61 -16.74
CA SER A 195 10.22 -29.51 -17.66
C SER A 195 11.45 -30.09 -16.98
N THR A 196 11.30 -31.33 -16.58
CA THR A 196 12.39 -32.25 -16.25
C THR A 196 13.22 -32.50 -17.51
N ALA A 197 14.48 -32.11 -17.49
CA ALA A 197 15.48 -32.61 -18.42
C ALA A 197 16.59 -33.30 -17.65
N GLN A 198 16.48 -34.59 -17.63
CA GLN A 198 17.49 -35.55 -17.23
C GLN A 198 18.52 -35.65 -18.37
N GLY A 199 19.77 -35.37 -18.08
CA GLY A 199 20.88 -35.54 -19.01
C GLY A 199 22.10 -36.04 -18.29
N ALA A 200 22.28 -37.33 -18.31
CA ALA A 200 23.49 -38.01 -17.94
C ALA A 200 24.48 -38.01 -19.13
N SER A 201 25.77 -37.82 -18.83
CA SER A 201 26.94 -38.41 -19.54
C SER A 201 28.20 -37.97 -18.76
N ASP A 202 28.85 -38.80 -18.03
CA ASP A 202 29.78 -39.85 -18.39
C ASP A 202 30.99 -39.36 -19.20
N GLY A 203 32.17 -39.67 -18.69
CA GLY A 203 33.48 -39.50 -19.36
C GLY A 203 34.47 -38.73 -18.49
N GLY A 204 35.32 -39.31 -17.66
CA GLY A 204 36.37 -40.26 -17.99
C GLY A 204 37.68 -39.52 -18.21
N GLY A 205 38.69 -39.77 -17.39
CA GLY A 205 40.06 -39.58 -17.84
C GLY A 205 40.99 -38.77 -16.93
N ALA A 206 41.72 -39.52 -16.17
CA ALA A 206 43.17 -39.68 -16.13
C ALA A 206 44.03 -38.71 -15.30
N LEU A 207 44.56 -39.31 -14.31
CA LEU A 207 45.82 -39.13 -13.58
C LEU A 207 46.94 -38.49 -14.36
N THR A 208 47.69 -37.56 -13.78
CA THR A 208 49.16 -37.57 -13.80
C THR A 208 49.72 -36.86 -12.57
N ALA A 209 50.35 -37.62 -11.73
CA ALA A 209 51.29 -37.15 -10.73
C ALA A 209 52.65 -36.85 -11.39
N VAL A 210 53.27 -35.73 -11.00
CA VAL A 210 54.72 -35.59 -11.10
C VAL A 210 55.22 -34.78 -9.90
N LEU A 211 56.14 -35.44 -9.21
CA LEU A 211 57.06 -34.95 -8.19
C LEU A 211 58.00 -33.86 -8.74
N GLY A 212 58.34 -32.89 -7.88
CA GLY A 212 59.40 -31.94 -8.04
C GLY A 212 59.47 -31.04 -6.82
#